data_da09d7f0de020fa58c3f1add636d7b88
#
_entry.id   da09d7f0de020fa58c3f1add636d7b88
#
_cell.length_a   1.000
_cell.length_b   1.000
_cell.length_c   1.000
_cell.angle_alpha   90.00
_cell.angle_beta   90.00
_cell.angle_gamma   90.00
#
_symmetry.space_group_name_H-M   'P 1'
#
loop_
_entity.id
_entity.type
_entity.pdbx_description
1 polymer ?
#
loop_
_entity_poly.entity_id
_entity_poly.type
_entity_poly.pdbx_seq_one_letter_code
_entity_poly.pdbx_strand_id
1 'polypeptide(L)'
;FDRMGKRVILTAQGQCFLEYANSILDTIHNARRALSEDAELEGCLHIGTLESLCFFRLPGLMHQFRVEHPKVSLRVTTGSPEELIEKMERGEVDLICILDEPRYSNSWHKCNEVPEEVVFVASPDIDLGHPGPYRVAELLDKPFFLTERNANYRRTFDRFLASRQIELTPSLEIS
;
A
#
# COMPACT_ATOMS: atom_id res chain seq x y z
N PHE A 1 -21.87 14.21 -20.12
CA PHE A 1 -20.98 15.36 -19.92
C PHE A 1 -21.82 16.62 -19.72
N ASP A 2 -21.44 17.43 -18.71
CA ASP A 2 -21.97 18.78 -18.49
C ASP A 2 -20.94 19.82 -18.89
N ARG A 3 -21.41 20.93 -19.48
CA ARG A 3 -20.56 22.02 -19.89
C ARG A 3 -20.69 23.16 -18.87
N MET A 4 -19.65 23.38 -18.10
CA MET A 4 -19.55 24.49 -17.14
C MET A 4 -18.58 25.55 -17.68
N GLY A 5 -19.10 26.49 -18.45
CA GLY A 5 -18.31 27.52 -19.13
C GLY A 5 -17.36 26.91 -20.18
N LYS A 6 -16.05 27.07 -19.97
CA LYS A 6 -15.01 26.50 -20.85
C LYS A 6 -14.55 25.06 -20.47
N ARG A 7 -15.10 24.47 -19.40
CA ARG A 7 -14.76 23.12 -18.94
C ARG A 7 -15.89 22.16 -19.24
N VAL A 8 -15.52 20.92 -19.57
CA VAL A 8 -16.44 19.80 -19.71
C VAL A 8 -16.18 18.86 -18.54
N ILE A 9 -17.24 18.52 -17.80
CA ILE A 9 -17.18 17.59 -16.68
C ILE A 9 -18.12 16.41 -16.96
N LEU A 10 -17.82 15.26 -16.34
CA LEU A 10 -18.73 14.11 -16.41
C LEU A 10 -19.98 14.38 -15.57
N THR A 11 -21.14 14.02 -16.13
CA THR A 11 -22.38 13.87 -15.33
C THR A 11 -22.29 12.63 -14.45
N ALA A 12 -23.21 12.45 -13.50
CA ALA A 12 -23.32 11.23 -12.72
C ALA A 12 -23.48 9.98 -13.62
N GLN A 13 -24.30 10.09 -14.68
CA GLN A 13 -24.44 9.02 -15.68
C GLN A 13 -23.16 8.84 -16.50
N GLY A 14 -22.43 9.92 -16.80
CA GLY A 14 -21.15 9.88 -17.49
C GLY A 14 -20.09 9.15 -16.66
N GLN A 15 -20.06 9.35 -15.35
CA GLN A 15 -19.16 8.67 -14.43
C GLN A 15 -19.48 7.16 -14.39
N CYS A 16 -20.75 6.82 -14.22
CA CYS A 16 -21.20 5.43 -14.25
C CYS A 16 -20.85 4.76 -15.59
N PHE A 17 -21.07 5.45 -16.71
CA PHE A 17 -20.71 4.91 -18.03
C PHE A 17 -19.21 4.71 -18.21
N LEU A 18 -18.37 5.58 -17.62
CA LEU A 18 -16.91 5.46 -17.68
C LEU A 18 -16.43 4.18 -17.02
N GLU A 19 -17.04 3.77 -15.91
CA GLU A 19 -16.70 2.51 -15.22
C GLU A 19 -17.00 1.30 -16.12
N TYR A 20 -18.18 1.27 -16.77
CA TYR A 20 -18.52 0.22 -17.72
C TYR A 20 -17.65 0.25 -18.97
N ALA A 21 -17.32 1.43 -19.48
CA ALA A 21 -16.47 1.57 -20.65
C ALA A 21 -15.05 1.02 -20.37
N ASN A 22 -14.48 1.31 -19.21
CA ASN A 22 -13.20 0.73 -18.79
C ASN A 22 -13.28 -0.79 -18.69
N SER A 23 -14.30 -1.34 -18.04
CA SER A 23 -14.50 -2.79 -17.93
C SER A 23 -14.62 -3.49 -19.30
N ILE A 24 -15.29 -2.86 -20.27
CA ILE A 24 -15.37 -3.38 -21.64
C ILE A 24 -14.00 -3.40 -22.32
N LEU A 25 -13.24 -2.30 -22.19
CA LEU A 25 -11.89 -2.22 -22.75
C LEU A 25 -10.97 -3.28 -22.13
N ASP A 26 -11.02 -3.48 -20.83
CA ASP A 26 -10.25 -4.52 -20.13
C ASP A 26 -10.65 -5.93 -20.63
N THR A 27 -11.94 -6.17 -20.82
CA THR A 27 -12.42 -7.44 -21.36
C THR A 27 -11.90 -7.69 -22.78
N ILE A 28 -11.88 -6.67 -23.62
CA ILE A 28 -11.32 -6.74 -24.99
C ILE A 28 -9.82 -7.04 -24.94
N HIS A 29 -9.06 -6.34 -24.07
CA HIS A 29 -7.63 -6.58 -23.88
C HIS A 29 -7.36 -8.01 -23.38
N ASN A 30 -8.14 -8.49 -22.43
CA ASN A 30 -8.03 -9.85 -21.90
C ASN A 30 -8.32 -10.90 -22.97
N ALA A 31 -9.36 -10.69 -23.77
CA ALA A 31 -9.71 -11.59 -24.88
C ALA A 31 -8.58 -11.64 -25.94
N ARG A 32 -8.01 -10.49 -26.31
CA ARG A 32 -6.87 -10.44 -27.23
C ARG A 32 -5.66 -11.19 -26.69
N ARG A 33 -5.33 -11.03 -25.41
CA ARG A 33 -4.22 -11.76 -24.76
C ARG A 33 -4.45 -13.25 -24.71
N ALA A 34 -5.67 -13.69 -24.42
CA ALA A 34 -6.03 -15.12 -24.37
C ALA A 34 -5.88 -15.82 -25.73
N LEU A 35 -5.96 -15.07 -26.83
CA LEU A 35 -5.82 -15.59 -28.20
C LEU A 35 -4.39 -15.53 -28.75
N SER A 36 -3.45 -14.91 -28.03
CA SER A 36 -2.06 -14.70 -28.48
C SER A 36 -1.13 -15.51 -27.57
N GLU A 37 -0.67 -16.67 -28.04
CA GLU A 37 0.26 -17.53 -27.29
C GLU A 37 1.63 -16.87 -27.04
N ASP A 38 2.00 -15.81 -27.80
CA ASP A 38 3.29 -15.12 -27.75
C ASP A 38 3.15 -13.58 -27.62
N ALA A 39 2.04 -13.04 -27.12
CA ALA A 39 1.90 -11.60 -27.01
C ALA A 39 2.82 -11.07 -25.90
N GLU A 40 3.89 -10.38 -26.31
CA GLU A 40 4.66 -9.58 -25.36
C GLU A 40 3.73 -8.62 -24.58
N LEU A 41 3.89 -8.59 -23.26
CA LEU A 41 3.12 -7.66 -22.42
C LEU A 41 3.47 -6.22 -22.80
N GLU A 42 2.47 -5.42 -23.12
CA GLU A 42 2.61 -4.00 -23.43
C GLU A 42 1.51 -3.18 -22.73
N GLY A 43 1.76 -1.90 -22.51
CA GLY A 43 0.82 -0.98 -21.87
C GLY A 43 1.39 -0.26 -20.67
N CYS A 44 0.53 0.12 -19.75
CA CYS A 44 0.91 0.80 -18.50
C CYS A 44 0.36 0.02 -17.32
N LEU A 45 1.23 -0.29 -16.36
CA LEU A 45 0.85 -0.84 -15.06
C LEU A 45 0.96 0.28 -14.02
N HIS A 46 -0.16 0.64 -13.41
CA HIS A 46 -0.21 1.66 -12.38
C HIS A 46 -0.26 1.01 -10.99
N ILE A 47 0.79 1.21 -10.20
CA ILE A 47 0.98 0.61 -8.88
C ILE A 47 0.76 1.67 -7.81
N GLY A 48 -0.14 1.40 -6.87
CA GLY A 48 -0.31 2.15 -5.63
C GLY A 48 0.50 1.50 -4.51
N THR A 49 1.24 2.27 -3.72
CA THR A 49 2.03 1.70 -2.62
C THR A 49 2.30 2.69 -1.50
N LEU A 50 2.76 2.18 -0.35
CA LEU A 50 3.29 3.02 0.71
C LEU A 50 4.64 3.59 0.32
N GLU A 51 4.95 4.79 0.79
CA GLU A 51 6.23 5.45 0.51
C GLU A 51 7.42 4.57 0.93
N SER A 52 7.37 3.97 2.11
CA SER A 52 8.41 3.06 2.61
C SER A 52 8.63 1.84 1.69
N LEU A 53 7.57 1.23 1.20
CA LEU A 53 7.67 0.10 0.26
C LEU A 53 8.23 0.56 -1.10
N CYS A 54 7.82 1.73 -1.56
CA CYS A 54 8.33 2.33 -2.80
C CYS A 54 9.85 2.51 -2.76
N PHE A 55 10.41 2.95 -1.63
CA PHE A 55 11.84 3.19 -1.51
C PHE A 55 12.66 1.94 -1.21
N PHE A 56 12.14 1.02 -0.42
CA PHE A 56 12.96 -0.07 0.13
C PHE A 56 12.68 -1.45 -0.47
N ARG A 57 11.47 -1.72 -0.97
CA ARG A 57 11.08 -3.05 -1.47
C ARG A 57 10.89 -3.11 -2.98
N LEU A 58 10.26 -2.10 -3.56
CA LEU A 58 9.87 -2.14 -4.97
C LEU A 58 11.00 -1.89 -5.98
N PRO A 59 12.09 -1.14 -5.74
CA PRO A 59 13.04 -0.79 -6.78
C PRO A 59 13.64 -2.00 -7.49
N GLY A 60 14.03 -3.03 -6.73
CA GLY A 60 14.58 -4.27 -7.31
C GLY A 60 13.57 -5.02 -8.17
N LEU A 61 12.33 -5.16 -7.67
CA LEU A 61 11.24 -5.82 -8.40
C LEU A 61 10.88 -5.06 -9.69
N MET A 62 10.78 -3.74 -9.61
CA MET A 62 10.47 -2.90 -10.77
C MET A 62 11.58 -2.94 -11.81
N HIS A 63 12.84 -2.99 -11.38
CA HIS A 63 13.97 -3.14 -12.29
C HIS A 63 13.90 -4.50 -13.03
N GLN A 64 13.73 -5.59 -12.30
CA GLN A 64 13.59 -6.92 -12.88
C GLN A 64 12.41 -6.99 -13.85
N PHE A 65 11.23 -6.50 -13.43
CA PHE A 65 10.04 -6.49 -14.25
C PHE A 65 10.25 -5.72 -15.57
N ARG A 66 10.93 -4.57 -15.53
CA ARG A 66 11.23 -3.79 -16.74
C ARG A 66 12.22 -4.47 -17.70
N VAL A 67 13.13 -5.28 -17.14
CA VAL A 67 14.05 -6.08 -17.98
C VAL A 67 13.28 -7.19 -18.69
N GLU A 68 12.36 -7.85 -17.99
CA GLU A 68 11.55 -8.96 -18.53
C GLU A 68 10.43 -8.47 -19.46
N HIS A 69 9.87 -7.28 -19.18
CA HIS A 69 8.74 -6.70 -19.92
C HIS A 69 9.01 -5.25 -20.35
N PRO A 70 9.95 -5.04 -21.31
CA PRO A 70 10.42 -3.70 -21.67
C PRO A 70 9.35 -2.81 -22.32
N LYS A 71 8.26 -3.40 -22.85
CA LYS A 71 7.14 -2.67 -23.48
C LYS A 71 6.09 -2.23 -22.47
N VAL A 72 6.21 -2.63 -21.20
CA VAL A 72 5.31 -2.17 -20.13
C VAL A 72 5.89 -0.95 -19.44
N SER A 73 5.14 0.15 -19.46
CA SER A 73 5.48 1.32 -18.64
C SER A 73 4.94 1.13 -17.21
N LEU A 74 5.76 1.51 -16.22
CA LEU A 74 5.36 1.47 -14.82
C LEU A 74 5.06 2.89 -14.35
N ARG A 75 3.90 3.06 -13.70
CA ARG A 75 3.56 4.27 -12.96
C ARG A 75 3.37 3.90 -11.50
N VAL A 76 3.94 4.70 -10.59
CA VAL A 76 3.82 4.46 -9.16
C VAL A 76 3.18 5.68 -8.50
N THR A 77 2.22 5.43 -7.64
CA THR A 77 1.57 6.44 -6.79
C THR A 77 1.70 6.01 -5.34
N THR A 78 2.15 6.92 -4.48
CA THR A 78 2.22 6.67 -3.04
C THR A 78 1.01 7.28 -2.33
N GLY A 79 0.64 6.70 -1.19
CA GLY A 79 -0.47 7.16 -0.37
C GLY A 79 -0.67 6.28 0.86
N SER A 80 -1.64 6.63 1.70
CA SER A 80 -2.09 5.78 2.81
C SER A 80 -2.81 4.52 2.30
N PRO A 81 -2.89 3.45 3.09
CA PRO A 81 -3.64 2.24 2.69
C PRO A 81 -5.07 2.53 2.28
N GLU A 82 -5.76 3.40 3.01
CA GLU A 82 -7.14 3.79 2.74
C GLU A 82 -7.29 4.50 1.39
N GLU A 83 -6.44 5.50 1.12
CA GLU A 83 -6.43 6.22 -0.16
C GLU A 83 -6.12 5.30 -1.35
N LEU A 84 -5.19 4.36 -1.16
CA LEU A 84 -4.80 3.42 -2.20
C LEU A 84 -5.92 2.42 -2.52
N ILE A 85 -6.65 1.96 -1.50
CA ILE A 85 -7.82 1.10 -1.68
C ILE A 85 -8.92 1.85 -2.44
N GLU A 86 -9.22 3.10 -2.05
CA GLU A 86 -10.19 3.91 -2.78
C GLU A 86 -9.79 4.13 -4.25
N LYS A 87 -8.52 4.38 -4.52
CA LYS A 87 -8.00 4.52 -5.90
C LYS A 87 -8.15 3.22 -6.70
N MET A 88 -7.89 2.08 -6.07
CA MET A 88 -8.07 0.78 -6.69
C MET A 88 -9.55 0.49 -7.00
N GLU A 89 -10.45 0.81 -6.07
CA GLU A 89 -11.90 0.65 -6.27
C GLU A 89 -12.46 1.55 -7.39
N ARG A 90 -11.81 2.70 -7.62
CA ARG A 90 -12.13 3.60 -8.75
C ARG A 90 -11.43 3.23 -10.06
N GLY A 91 -10.60 2.19 -10.06
CA GLY A 91 -9.80 1.82 -11.24
C GLY A 91 -8.69 2.82 -11.60
N GLU A 92 -8.27 3.66 -10.65
CA GLU A 92 -7.19 4.63 -10.84
C GLU A 92 -5.80 3.97 -10.70
N VAL A 93 -5.72 2.82 -10.06
CA VAL A 93 -4.54 1.96 -9.96
C VAL A 93 -4.93 0.50 -10.21
N ASP A 94 -4.02 -0.26 -10.82
CA ASP A 94 -4.25 -1.66 -11.20
C ASP A 94 -3.86 -2.63 -10.09
N LEU A 95 -2.87 -2.26 -9.29
CA LEU A 95 -2.30 -3.06 -8.22
C LEU A 95 -1.98 -2.17 -7.03
N ILE A 96 -2.22 -2.67 -5.81
CA ILE A 96 -1.71 -2.02 -4.60
C ILE A 96 -0.80 -2.95 -3.81
N CYS A 97 0.28 -2.37 -3.26
CA CYS A 97 1.16 -3.02 -2.30
C CYS A 97 1.11 -2.24 -0.99
N ILE A 98 0.55 -2.82 0.05
CA ILE A 98 0.37 -2.17 1.34
C ILE A 98 0.85 -3.05 2.50
N LEU A 99 1.22 -2.42 3.62
CA LEU A 99 1.42 -3.09 4.90
C LEU A 99 0.14 -2.90 5.72
N ASP A 100 -0.61 -3.97 5.90
CA ASP A 100 -1.87 -3.94 6.63
C ASP A 100 -2.19 -5.30 7.25
N GLU A 101 -3.22 -5.34 8.09
CA GLU A 101 -3.86 -6.60 8.45
C GLU A 101 -4.53 -7.22 7.21
N PRO A 102 -4.67 -8.55 7.16
CA PRO A 102 -5.31 -9.20 6.03
C PRO A 102 -6.68 -8.59 5.73
N ARG A 103 -6.85 -8.07 4.52
CA ARG A 103 -8.12 -7.52 4.04
C ARG A 103 -8.70 -8.39 2.94
N TYR A 104 -10.01 -8.46 2.89
CA TYR A 104 -10.76 -9.20 1.87
C TYR A 104 -11.84 -8.29 1.29
N SER A 105 -12.03 -8.38 -0.02
CA SER A 105 -13.09 -7.67 -0.74
C SER A 105 -13.62 -8.56 -1.87
N ASN A 106 -14.83 -8.28 -2.31
CA ASN A 106 -15.39 -8.91 -3.50
C ASN A 106 -15.03 -8.15 -4.80
N SER A 107 -14.47 -6.95 -4.67
CA SER A 107 -14.16 -6.07 -5.81
C SER A 107 -12.72 -6.20 -6.32
N TRP A 108 -11.82 -6.86 -5.58
CA TRP A 108 -10.43 -7.05 -5.98
C TRP A 108 -9.87 -8.39 -5.52
N HIS A 109 -8.79 -8.82 -6.16
CA HIS A 109 -8.15 -10.10 -5.91
C HIS A 109 -6.87 -9.91 -5.11
N LYS A 110 -6.70 -10.67 -4.02
CA LYS A 110 -5.43 -10.71 -3.31
C LYS A 110 -4.47 -11.63 -4.03
N CYS A 111 -3.42 -11.07 -4.64
CA CYS A 111 -2.43 -11.81 -5.41
C CYS A 111 -1.41 -12.50 -4.51
N ASN A 112 -0.98 -11.84 -3.43
CA ASN A 112 0.02 -12.38 -2.51
C ASN A 112 -0.15 -11.78 -1.11
N GLU A 113 0.36 -12.50 -0.12
CA GLU A 113 0.43 -12.06 1.28
C GLU A 113 1.68 -12.64 1.91
N VAL A 114 2.52 -11.80 2.50
CA VAL A 114 3.74 -12.20 3.18
C VAL A 114 3.73 -11.57 4.57
N PRO A 115 3.97 -12.33 5.63
CA PRO A 115 4.10 -11.77 6.97
C PRO A 115 5.35 -10.88 7.03
N GLU A 116 5.20 -9.70 7.63
CA GLU A 116 6.29 -8.76 7.86
C GLU A 116 6.50 -8.59 9.37
N GLU A 117 7.73 -8.75 9.82
CA GLU A 117 8.07 -8.58 11.23
C GLU A 117 8.24 -7.11 11.58
N VAL A 118 7.59 -6.68 12.65
CA VAL A 118 7.79 -5.35 13.25
C VAL A 118 8.71 -5.50 14.43
N VAL A 119 9.84 -4.79 14.39
CA VAL A 119 10.87 -4.84 15.43
C VAL A 119 11.07 -3.48 16.08
N PHE A 120 11.46 -3.48 17.36
CA PHE A 120 11.99 -2.29 18.01
C PHE A 120 13.49 -2.20 17.76
N VAL A 121 13.96 -1.00 17.48
CA VAL A 121 15.38 -0.68 17.35
C VAL A 121 15.77 0.32 18.43
N ALA A 122 16.98 0.19 18.93
CA ALA A 122 17.55 1.11 19.93
C ALA A 122 18.96 1.50 19.53
N SER A 123 19.41 2.70 19.99
CA SER A 123 20.81 3.05 19.90
C SER A 123 21.65 2.05 20.72
N PRO A 124 22.84 1.67 20.25
CA PRO A 124 23.75 0.82 21.01
C PRO A 124 24.19 1.48 22.33
N ASP A 125 24.05 2.80 22.46
CA ASP A 125 24.42 3.56 23.67
C ASP A 125 23.31 3.53 24.76
N ILE A 126 22.13 3.02 24.45
CA ILE A 126 21.05 2.89 25.44
C ILE A 126 21.32 1.66 26.30
N ASP A 127 21.49 1.88 27.60
CA ASP A 127 21.54 0.79 28.57
C ASP A 127 20.16 0.16 28.74
N LEU A 128 20.02 -1.07 28.26
CA LEU A 128 18.80 -1.87 28.39
C LEU A 128 18.90 -2.88 29.56
N GLY A 129 19.98 -2.84 30.33
CA GLY A 129 20.18 -3.62 31.54
C GLY A 129 20.68 -5.06 31.31
N HIS A 130 20.35 -5.69 30.19
CA HIS A 130 20.79 -7.04 29.82
C HIS A 130 20.66 -7.26 28.29
N PRO A 131 21.30 -8.32 27.73
CA PRO A 131 21.34 -8.52 26.25
C PRO A 131 20.04 -9.05 25.62
N GLY A 132 18.89 -9.00 26.30
CA GLY A 132 17.61 -9.51 25.79
C GLY A 132 17.39 -11.03 26.03
N PRO A 133 16.26 -11.60 25.63
CA PRO A 133 15.10 -10.88 25.07
C PRO A 133 14.41 -9.96 26.09
N TYR A 134 13.80 -8.87 25.57
CA TYR A 134 13.14 -7.85 26.43
C TYR A 134 11.62 -8.04 26.45
N ARG A 135 11.04 -7.80 27.63
CA ARG A 135 9.58 -7.61 27.73
C ARG A 135 9.27 -6.11 27.59
N VAL A 136 8.13 -5.80 26.99
CA VAL A 136 7.73 -4.39 26.81
C VAL A 136 7.73 -3.63 28.14
N ALA A 137 7.30 -4.27 29.23
CA ALA A 137 7.28 -3.67 30.56
C ALA A 137 8.69 -3.21 31.06
N GLU A 138 9.75 -3.84 30.60
CA GLU A 138 11.13 -3.50 30.97
C GLU A 138 11.67 -2.29 30.18
N LEU A 139 10.95 -1.90 29.14
CA LEU A 139 11.35 -0.78 28.27
C LEU A 139 10.51 0.49 28.53
N LEU A 140 9.47 0.42 29.35
CA LEU A 140 8.51 1.55 29.53
C LEU A 140 9.13 2.81 30.14
N ASP A 141 10.24 2.69 30.86
CA ASP A 141 11.02 3.82 31.41
C ASP A 141 11.98 4.44 30.40
N LYS A 142 12.13 3.83 29.22
CA LYS A 142 12.98 4.34 28.15
C LYS A 142 12.22 5.31 27.23
N PRO A 143 12.93 6.24 26.57
CA PRO A 143 12.31 7.15 25.62
C PRO A 143 11.86 6.39 24.36
N PHE A 144 10.57 6.32 24.11
CA PHE A 144 10.00 5.77 22.87
C PHE A 144 9.85 6.85 21.83
N PHE A 145 10.33 6.55 20.62
CA PHE A 145 10.07 7.32 19.41
C PHE A 145 9.10 6.50 18.55
N LEU A 146 7.94 7.04 18.30
CA LEU A 146 6.88 6.34 17.61
C LEU A 146 6.46 7.11 16.34
N THR A 147 6.00 6.39 15.38
CA THR A 147 5.45 6.97 14.14
C THR A 147 4.02 7.44 14.35
N GLU A 148 3.45 8.03 13.30
CA GLU A 148 2.09 8.52 13.27
C GLU A 148 1.08 7.44 13.70
N ARG A 149 0.00 7.85 14.38
CA ARG A 149 -1.03 6.96 14.93
C ARG A 149 -1.79 6.16 13.88
N ASN A 150 -1.78 6.64 12.63
CA ASN A 150 -2.48 5.99 11.53
C ASN A 150 -1.70 4.82 10.92
N ALA A 151 -0.40 4.68 11.22
CA ALA A 151 0.39 3.55 10.76
C ALA A 151 -0.14 2.23 11.37
N ASN A 152 -0.29 1.20 10.55
CA ASN A 152 -0.87 -0.08 10.98
C ASN A 152 -0.05 -0.76 12.09
N TYR A 153 1.28 -0.75 11.99
CA TYR A 153 2.16 -1.27 13.03
C TYR A 153 2.04 -0.47 14.33
N ARG A 154 1.83 0.86 14.26
CA ARG A 154 1.58 1.69 15.43
C ARG A 154 0.23 1.31 16.08
N ARG A 155 -0.85 1.19 15.31
CA ARG A 155 -2.16 0.77 15.83
C ARG A 155 -2.10 -0.62 16.46
N THR A 156 -1.34 -1.54 15.88
CA THR A 156 -1.15 -2.88 16.44
C THR A 156 -0.41 -2.82 17.77
N PHE A 157 0.62 -1.98 17.86
CA PHE A 157 1.34 -1.77 19.12
C PHE A 157 0.46 -1.11 20.19
N ASP A 158 -0.29 -0.07 19.83
CA ASP A 158 -1.22 0.61 20.76
C ASP A 158 -2.30 -0.36 21.28
N ARG A 159 -2.85 -1.23 20.40
CA ARG A 159 -3.79 -2.29 20.82
C ARG A 159 -3.14 -3.30 21.77
N PHE A 160 -1.91 -3.68 21.51
CA PHE A 160 -1.15 -4.57 22.40
C PHE A 160 -0.96 -3.94 23.78
N LEU A 161 -0.59 -2.67 23.87
CA LEU A 161 -0.46 -1.94 25.13
C LEU A 161 -1.80 -1.82 25.85
N ALA A 162 -2.85 -1.43 25.15
CA ALA A 162 -4.20 -1.31 25.70
C ALA A 162 -4.73 -2.64 26.27
N SER A 163 -4.47 -3.76 25.58
CA SER A 163 -4.87 -5.10 26.05
C SER A 163 -4.22 -5.51 27.37
N ARG A 164 -3.12 -4.87 27.73
CA ARG A 164 -2.37 -5.07 28.98
C ARG A 164 -2.52 -3.95 29.99
N GLN A 165 -3.38 -2.97 29.69
CA GLN A 165 -3.58 -1.77 30.51
C GLN A 165 -2.27 -0.99 30.74
N ILE A 166 -1.41 -0.98 29.74
CA ILE A 166 -0.15 -0.23 29.75
C ILE A 166 -0.39 1.10 29.06
N GLU A 167 -0.07 2.19 29.77
CA GLU A 167 -0.02 3.53 29.18
C GLU A 167 1.42 3.86 28.80
N LEU A 168 1.63 4.28 27.56
CA LEU A 168 2.91 4.72 27.03
C LEU A 168 2.76 6.11 26.41
N THR A 169 3.52 7.06 26.92
CA THR A 169 3.64 8.39 26.33
C THR A 169 4.97 8.46 25.56
N PRO A 170 4.94 8.56 24.21
CA PRO A 170 6.17 8.64 23.45
C PRO A 170 6.91 9.95 23.73
N SER A 171 8.23 9.90 23.77
CA SER A 171 9.10 11.08 23.88
C SER A 171 9.14 11.87 22.57
N LEU A 172 8.90 11.19 21.44
CA LEU A 172 8.77 11.79 20.11
C LEU A 172 7.73 11.02 19.31
N GLU A 173 6.84 11.74 18.64
CA GLU A 173 5.93 11.21 17.62
C GLU A 173 6.27 11.87 16.29
N ILE A 174 6.49 11.07 15.24
CA ILE A 174 6.81 11.52 13.88
C ILE A 174 5.55 11.34 13.04
N SER A 175 5.14 12.39 12.34
CA SER A 175 3.95 12.41 11.47
C SER A 175 4.31 12.85 10.06
#